data_1911ac89a0cbbd029fd42c044c01292e
#
_entry.id   1911ac89a0cbbd029fd42c044c01292e
#
_cell.length_a   1.000
_cell.length_b   1.000
_cell.length_c   1.000
_cell.angle_alpha   90.00
_cell.angle_beta   90.00
_cell.angle_gamma   90.00
#
_symmetry.space_group_name_H-M   'P 1'
#
loop_
_entity.id
_entity.type
_entity.pdbx_description
1 polymer ?
#
loop_
_entity_poly.entity_id
_entity_poly.type
_entity_poly.pdbx_seq_one_letter_code
_entity_poly.pdbx_strand_id
1 'polypeptide(L)'
;MSRSTPSTPASGTSTPSASPRRRIGAAAVPQGELFRLDSPLYGEIRGERSLAAFPFFALSKHRWMKPLTYNHDRVMIEVRPSANGVATIYDKEIVLYIASLMAAKIEAGETVQQDFVFTAHDLFSVTGSNHSARSYSRLSEALERLQGTQIKTNIEAGGEGEEGFFSWLSEARLHYSKTKTGDRRLKAVKVRLCDWLYRAILLDRHVLDYANAYFQLGPIERRIYEVARSTCPHEGEGEGDSGAIEVDLATFRLQIGYQNPLANFRNALKAIAVADAIPGYRLQLVETVATDAAEAVQPRRGRRATPCSVIITPRPTAIEEDAGAAAIAGE
;
A
#
# COMPACT_ATOMS: atom_id res chain seq x y z
N MET A 1 37.34 1.97 -99.02
CA MET A 1 36.71 0.81 -99.74
C MET A 1 35.62 0.31 -98.81
N SER A 2 34.43 0.66 -99.13
CA SER A 2 33.34 -0.13 -99.68
C SER A 2 32.57 -0.92 -98.61
N ARG A 3 31.35 -0.41 -98.38
CA ARG A 3 30.04 -1.11 -98.51
C ARG A 3 29.70 -2.10 -97.39
N SER A 4 28.54 -2.25 -96.88
CA SER A 4 27.16 -1.93 -97.29
C SER A 4 26.23 -2.18 -96.11
N THR A 5 25.15 -1.42 -95.99
CA THR A 5 23.93 -1.75 -95.32
C THR A 5 23.21 -2.89 -96.00
N PRO A 6 22.23 -3.64 -95.36
CA PRO A 6 20.87 -3.12 -95.15
C PRO A 6 20.05 -3.70 -94.00
N SER A 7 19.01 -2.91 -93.61
CA SER A 7 17.59 -3.27 -93.44
C SER A 7 17.13 -4.03 -92.18
N THR A 8 16.31 -3.28 -91.44
CA THR A 8 15.27 -3.64 -90.49
C THR A 8 14.33 -4.75 -91.00
N PRO A 9 13.65 -5.53 -90.04
CA PRO A 9 12.33 -5.05 -89.64
C PRO A 9 12.02 -5.21 -88.12
N ALA A 10 11.06 -4.38 -87.72
CA ALA A 10 10.42 -4.31 -86.41
C ALA A 10 9.61 -5.58 -86.01
N SER A 11 9.67 -5.96 -84.84
CA SER A 11 8.60 -6.74 -84.16
C SER A 11 8.39 -6.24 -82.75
N GLY A 12 7.23 -5.67 -82.57
CA GLY A 12 6.79 -5.20 -81.22
C GLY A 12 6.58 -6.34 -80.23
N THR A 13 7.07 -6.15 -79.06
CA THR A 13 6.66 -6.93 -77.92
C THR A 13 6.12 -6.00 -76.83
N SER A 14 4.83 -6.11 -76.66
CA SER A 14 4.04 -5.46 -75.61
C SER A 14 4.53 -5.84 -74.22
N THR A 15 4.98 -4.90 -73.45
CA THR A 15 5.24 -5.01 -72.06
C THR A 15 3.89 -5.12 -71.24
N PRO A 16 3.71 -6.12 -70.36
CA PRO A 16 2.53 -6.14 -69.56
C PRO A 16 2.62 -5.08 -68.46
N SER A 17 1.58 -4.26 -68.39
CA SER A 17 1.30 -3.28 -67.38
C SER A 17 1.28 -3.95 -66.01
N ALA A 18 2.21 -3.60 -65.08
CA ALA A 18 2.19 -4.02 -63.71
C ALA A 18 1.06 -3.29 -62.96
N SER A 19 0.01 -4.03 -62.60
CA SER A 19 -1.04 -3.56 -61.69
C SER A 19 -0.45 -3.11 -60.36
N PRO A 20 -0.92 -2.00 -59.77
CA PRO A 20 -0.44 -1.57 -58.47
C PRO A 20 -0.84 -2.60 -57.41
N ARG A 21 0.15 -3.23 -56.77
CA ARG A 21 -0.06 -4.07 -55.56
C ARG A 21 -0.75 -3.23 -54.52
N ARG A 22 -2.03 -3.55 -54.28
CA ARG A 22 -2.83 -3.05 -53.17
C ARG A 22 -2.06 -3.38 -51.87
N ARG A 23 -1.45 -2.37 -51.22
CA ARG A 23 -0.95 -2.50 -49.84
C ARG A 23 -2.15 -2.82 -49.01
N ILE A 24 -2.23 -4.06 -48.52
CA ILE A 24 -3.12 -4.43 -47.41
C ILE A 24 -2.62 -3.62 -46.23
N GLY A 25 -3.29 -2.50 -45.95
CA GLY A 25 -3.09 -1.77 -44.72
C GLY A 25 -3.35 -2.75 -43.58
N ALA A 26 -2.33 -3.03 -42.78
CA ALA A 26 -2.54 -3.70 -41.54
C ALA A 26 -3.63 -2.91 -40.78
N ALA A 27 -4.77 -3.52 -40.54
CA ALA A 27 -5.81 -2.94 -39.71
C ALA A 27 -5.13 -2.56 -38.41
N ALA A 28 -5.15 -1.28 -38.05
CA ALA A 28 -4.70 -0.81 -36.78
C ALA A 28 -5.58 -1.48 -35.75
N VAL A 29 -5.05 -2.47 -35.01
CA VAL A 29 -5.70 -3.05 -33.86
C VAL A 29 -6.00 -1.87 -32.92
N PRO A 30 -7.26 -1.67 -32.50
CA PRO A 30 -7.60 -0.60 -31.60
C PRO A 30 -6.73 -0.75 -30.34
N GLN A 31 -5.90 0.25 -30.03
CA GLN A 31 -4.94 0.21 -28.89
C GLN A 31 -5.65 0.18 -27.52
N GLY A 32 -6.98 0.07 -27.49
CA GLY A 32 -7.79 0.03 -26.27
C GLY A 32 -8.01 -1.36 -25.67
N GLU A 33 -7.73 -2.45 -26.38
CA GLU A 33 -8.10 -3.80 -25.93
C GLU A 33 -6.93 -4.66 -25.40
N LEU A 34 -5.72 -4.13 -25.34
CA LEU A 34 -4.55 -4.93 -24.91
C LEU A 34 -4.59 -5.31 -23.42
N PHE A 35 -5.35 -4.59 -22.59
CA PHE A 35 -5.49 -4.89 -21.16
C PHE A 35 -6.90 -4.53 -20.69
N ARG A 36 -7.60 -5.51 -20.11
CA ARG A 36 -8.78 -5.21 -19.28
C ARG A 36 -8.24 -4.57 -17.99
N LEU A 37 -8.63 -3.33 -17.74
CA LEU A 37 -8.26 -2.61 -16.52
C LEU A 37 -9.15 -3.08 -15.36
N ASP A 38 -8.55 -3.23 -14.19
CA ASP A 38 -9.25 -3.44 -12.93
C ASP A 38 -9.62 -2.11 -12.25
N SER A 39 -9.01 -1.01 -12.68
CA SER A 39 -9.33 0.37 -12.24
C SER A 39 -10.39 1.01 -13.14
N PRO A 40 -11.08 2.09 -12.69
CA PRO A 40 -10.92 2.72 -11.38
C PRO A 40 -11.53 1.91 -10.22
N LEU A 41 -11.09 2.21 -8.99
CA LEU A 41 -11.69 1.65 -7.79
C LEU A 41 -13.08 2.26 -7.56
N TYR A 42 -14.06 1.41 -7.39
CA TYR A 42 -15.40 1.76 -6.93
C TYR A 42 -15.60 1.17 -5.54
N GLY A 43 -15.81 2.02 -4.53
CA GLY A 43 -15.99 1.61 -3.15
C GLY A 43 -14.89 2.10 -2.20
N GLU A 44 -14.83 1.48 -1.02
CA GLU A 44 -13.98 1.89 0.08
C GLU A 44 -12.52 1.46 -0.11
N ILE A 45 -11.61 2.19 0.53
CA ILE A 45 -10.21 1.78 0.65
C ILE A 45 -10.13 0.68 1.69
N ARG A 46 -9.52 -0.44 1.31
CA ARG A 46 -9.41 -1.61 2.15
C ARG A 46 -7.99 -2.14 2.25
N GLY A 47 -7.66 -2.72 3.40
CA GLY A 47 -6.38 -3.36 3.64
C GLY A 47 -6.54 -4.67 4.41
N GLU A 48 -5.65 -5.60 4.18
CA GLU A 48 -5.61 -6.85 4.90
C GLU A 48 -5.21 -6.59 6.37
N ARG A 49 -5.87 -7.29 7.33
CA ARG A 49 -5.78 -7.04 8.75
C ARG A 49 -4.37 -7.25 9.31
N SER A 50 -3.65 -8.30 8.88
CA SER A 50 -2.29 -8.56 9.38
C SER A 50 -1.32 -7.45 8.99
N LEU A 51 -1.50 -6.84 7.80
CA LEU A 51 -0.73 -5.67 7.39
C LEU A 51 -1.01 -4.43 8.26
N ALA A 52 -2.20 -4.34 8.84
CA ALA A 52 -2.55 -3.30 9.79
C ALA A 52 -2.06 -3.63 11.21
N ALA A 53 -2.11 -4.90 11.64
CA ALA A 53 -1.69 -5.31 12.96
C ALA A 53 -0.16 -5.28 13.15
N PHE A 54 0.63 -5.65 12.13
CA PHE A 54 2.06 -5.90 12.27
C PHE A 54 2.95 -4.97 11.43
N PRO A 55 4.20 -4.68 11.89
CA PRO A 55 5.09 -3.68 11.28
C PRO A 55 5.91 -4.24 10.09
N PHE A 56 5.28 -4.46 8.97
CA PHE A 56 5.94 -4.97 7.76
C PHE A 56 6.66 -3.91 6.92
N PHE A 57 6.38 -2.62 7.14
CA PHE A 57 6.86 -1.52 6.30
C PHE A 57 7.72 -0.53 7.07
N ALA A 58 8.75 0.01 6.42
CA ALA A 58 9.60 1.02 7.05
C ALA A 58 8.85 2.35 7.24
N LEU A 59 8.96 2.94 8.44
CA LEU A 59 8.36 4.23 8.76
C LEU A 59 9.26 5.39 8.31
N SER A 60 9.50 5.47 7.01
CA SER A 60 10.42 6.45 6.44
C SER A 60 9.90 7.01 5.13
N LYS A 61 10.14 8.31 4.88
CA LYS A 61 9.97 8.95 3.57
C LYS A 61 11.16 8.69 2.64
N HIS A 62 12.27 8.22 3.21
CA HIS A 62 13.52 7.99 2.50
C HIS A 62 13.83 6.50 2.43
N ARG A 63 14.73 6.16 1.53
CA ARG A 63 15.23 4.81 1.35
C ARG A 63 15.74 4.23 2.68
N TRP A 64 15.22 3.09 3.08
CA TRP A 64 15.58 2.40 4.30
C TRP A 64 16.34 1.11 4.00
N MET A 65 17.64 1.06 4.38
CA MET A 65 18.54 -0.04 4.02
C MET A 65 18.76 -1.05 5.14
N LYS A 66 18.15 -0.85 6.32
CA LYS A 66 18.29 -1.78 7.44
C LYS A 66 17.13 -2.79 7.41
N PRO A 67 17.36 -4.05 7.79
CA PRO A 67 16.27 -5.01 7.99
C PRO A 67 15.29 -4.50 9.06
N LEU A 68 14.03 -4.90 8.93
CA LEU A 68 13.03 -4.75 9.98
C LEU A 68 12.83 -6.12 10.62
N THR A 69 12.80 -6.15 11.94
CA THR A 69 12.55 -7.37 12.70
C THR A 69 11.48 -7.12 13.74
N TYR A 70 10.53 -8.04 13.84
CA TYR A 70 9.51 -8.08 14.87
C TYR A 70 9.45 -9.49 15.44
N ASN A 71 9.52 -9.59 16.76
CA ASN A 71 9.38 -10.86 17.46
C ASN A 71 8.68 -10.58 18.79
N HIS A 72 7.37 -10.79 18.83
CA HIS A 72 6.53 -10.56 20.00
C HIS A 72 5.26 -11.42 19.88
N ASP A 73 4.73 -11.91 21.00
CA ASP A 73 3.50 -12.70 21.08
C ASP A 73 3.43 -13.87 20.07
N ARG A 74 4.53 -14.62 19.94
CA ARG A 74 4.68 -15.77 19.03
C ARG A 74 4.66 -15.38 17.54
N VAL A 75 4.55 -14.11 17.20
CA VAL A 75 4.65 -13.63 15.83
C VAL A 75 6.08 -13.22 15.52
N MET A 76 6.59 -13.75 14.42
CA MET A 76 7.94 -13.46 13.92
C MET A 76 7.84 -12.90 12.52
N ILE A 77 8.48 -11.74 12.32
CA ILE A 77 8.57 -11.07 11.03
C ILE A 77 10.00 -10.61 10.81
N GLU A 78 10.54 -10.95 9.67
CA GLU A 78 11.83 -10.45 9.18
C GLU A 78 11.62 -9.86 7.79
N VAL A 79 11.99 -8.60 7.60
CA VAL A 79 11.89 -7.90 6.31
C VAL A 79 13.27 -7.43 5.89
N ARG A 80 13.77 -7.94 4.78
CA ARG A 80 15.10 -7.66 4.25
C ARG A 80 15.06 -6.68 3.10
N PRO A 81 15.96 -5.69 3.06
CA PRO A 81 16.01 -4.72 1.97
C PRO A 81 16.52 -5.33 0.67
N SER A 82 16.00 -4.83 -0.43
CA SER A 82 16.63 -4.96 -1.75
C SER A 82 17.75 -3.93 -1.93
N ALA A 83 18.37 -3.91 -3.11
CA ALA A 83 19.26 -2.83 -3.50
C ALA A 83 18.62 -1.44 -3.41
N ASN A 84 17.29 -1.34 -3.51
CA ASN A 84 16.51 -0.10 -3.43
C ASN A 84 15.88 0.16 -2.04
N GLY A 85 16.24 -0.66 -1.05
CA GLY A 85 15.76 -0.56 0.33
C GLY A 85 14.54 -1.43 0.60
N VAL A 86 14.02 -1.31 1.81
CA VAL A 86 12.78 -1.94 2.27
C VAL A 86 11.59 -1.12 1.76
N ALA A 87 10.48 -1.78 1.44
CA ALA A 87 9.21 -1.13 1.15
C ALA A 87 8.77 -0.28 2.35
N THR A 88 8.36 0.95 2.08
CA THR A 88 7.96 1.93 3.10
C THR A 88 6.44 1.97 3.27
N ILE A 89 5.98 2.60 4.34
CA ILE A 89 4.54 2.81 4.59
C ILE A 89 3.86 3.64 3.47
N TYR A 90 4.62 4.41 2.70
CA TYR A 90 4.12 5.10 1.51
C TYR A 90 3.98 4.18 0.30
N ASP A 91 4.85 3.17 0.18
CA ASP A 91 4.74 2.16 -0.88
C ASP A 91 3.54 1.24 -0.63
N LYS A 92 3.13 1.07 0.63
CA LYS A 92 1.93 0.35 1.05
C LYS A 92 0.65 0.89 0.40
N GLU A 93 0.61 2.15 -0.01
CA GLU A 93 -0.53 2.74 -0.72
C GLU A 93 -0.91 1.93 -1.97
N ILE A 94 0.09 1.39 -2.69
CA ILE A 94 -0.14 0.52 -3.86
C ILE A 94 -0.77 -0.80 -3.43
N VAL A 95 -0.30 -1.38 -2.32
CA VAL A 95 -0.84 -2.63 -1.78
C VAL A 95 -2.28 -2.44 -1.31
N LEU A 96 -2.58 -1.34 -0.61
CA LEU A 96 -3.94 -0.98 -0.20
C LEU A 96 -4.86 -0.79 -1.41
N TYR A 97 -4.39 -0.10 -2.44
CA TYR A 97 -5.16 0.10 -3.66
C TYR A 97 -5.52 -1.23 -4.34
N ILE A 98 -4.55 -2.16 -4.47
CA ILE A 98 -4.79 -3.48 -5.06
C ILE A 98 -5.72 -4.31 -4.17
N ALA A 99 -5.54 -4.28 -2.85
CA ALA A 99 -6.41 -4.96 -1.90
C ALA A 99 -7.85 -4.46 -2.00
N SER A 100 -8.05 -3.15 -2.19
CA SER A 100 -9.37 -2.54 -2.41
C SER A 100 -10.01 -3.00 -3.71
N LEU A 101 -9.25 -3.02 -4.83
CA LEU A 101 -9.74 -3.55 -6.10
C LEU A 101 -10.14 -5.03 -5.98
N MET A 102 -9.33 -5.81 -5.24
CA MET A 102 -9.61 -7.22 -5.00
C MET A 102 -10.88 -7.40 -4.16
N ALA A 103 -11.03 -6.65 -3.06
CA ALA A 103 -12.19 -6.71 -2.19
C ALA A 103 -13.48 -6.32 -2.92
N ALA A 104 -13.45 -5.25 -3.73
CA ALA A 104 -14.59 -4.83 -4.54
C ALA A 104 -15.05 -5.90 -5.54
N LYS A 105 -14.10 -6.62 -6.16
CA LYS A 105 -14.44 -7.75 -7.05
C LYS A 105 -15.06 -8.93 -6.30
N ILE A 106 -14.53 -9.25 -5.11
CA ILE A 106 -15.07 -10.31 -4.27
C ILE A 106 -16.53 -10.00 -3.88
N GLU A 107 -16.80 -8.75 -3.51
CA GLU A 107 -18.15 -8.30 -3.16
C GLU A 107 -19.12 -8.31 -4.34
N ALA A 108 -18.61 -7.98 -5.53
CA ALA A 108 -19.37 -8.09 -6.78
C ALA A 108 -19.60 -9.56 -7.23
N GLY A 109 -19.07 -10.56 -6.52
CA GLY A 109 -19.15 -11.98 -6.89
C GLY A 109 -18.32 -12.33 -8.12
N GLU A 110 -17.35 -11.49 -8.50
CA GLU A 110 -16.47 -11.75 -9.64
C GLU A 110 -15.37 -12.76 -9.27
N THR A 111 -14.92 -13.52 -10.26
CA THR A 111 -13.72 -14.35 -10.10
C THR A 111 -12.49 -13.47 -10.02
N VAL A 112 -11.75 -13.58 -8.93
CA VAL A 112 -10.54 -12.80 -8.68
C VAL A 112 -9.31 -13.62 -9.04
N GLN A 113 -8.33 -12.95 -9.65
CA GLN A 113 -7.00 -13.48 -9.94
C GLN A 113 -5.93 -12.68 -9.19
N GLN A 114 -4.70 -13.20 -9.13
CA GLN A 114 -3.59 -12.51 -8.51
C GLN A 114 -3.05 -11.32 -9.33
N ASP A 115 -3.32 -11.31 -10.64
CA ASP A 115 -2.89 -10.26 -11.56
C ASP A 115 -3.88 -9.10 -11.54
N PHE A 116 -3.37 -7.89 -11.39
CA PHE A 116 -4.13 -6.65 -11.44
C PHE A 116 -3.52 -5.69 -12.44
N VAL A 117 -4.38 -5.03 -13.21
CA VAL A 117 -3.97 -4.01 -14.20
C VAL A 117 -4.73 -2.72 -13.91
N PHE A 118 -4.00 -1.65 -13.63
CA PHE A 118 -4.60 -0.35 -13.28
C PHE A 118 -3.81 0.81 -13.91
N THR A 119 -4.39 2.01 -13.90
CA THR A 119 -3.69 3.21 -14.32
C THR A 119 -3.04 3.92 -13.13
N ALA A 120 -1.88 4.53 -13.36
CA ALA A 120 -1.26 5.37 -12.33
C ALA A 120 -2.15 6.57 -11.98
N HIS A 121 -2.96 7.05 -12.93
CA HIS A 121 -3.91 8.13 -12.71
C HIS A 121 -4.94 7.76 -11.63
N ASP A 122 -5.55 6.58 -11.74
CA ASP A 122 -6.58 6.14 -10.80
C ASP A 122 -6.00 5.93 -9.39
N LEU A 123 -4.80 5.32 -9.30
CA LEU A 123 -4.07 5.19 -8.03
C LEU A 123 -3.82 6.57 -7.39
N PHE A 124 -3.32 7.55 -8.17
CA PHE A 124 -3.02 8.88 -7.65
C PHE A 124 -4.28 9.63 -7.23
N SER A 125 -5.39 9.43 -7.93
CA SER A 125 -6.69 10.02 -7.57
C SER A 125 -7.19 9.52 -6.21
N VAL A 126 -7.01 8.24 -5.92
CA VAL A 126 -7.38 7.60 -4.65
C VAL A 126 -6.46 8.03 -3.51
N THR A 127 -5.14 8.06 -3.74
CA THR A 127 -4.16 8.39 -2.70
C THR A 127 -3.96 9.90 -2.48
N GLY A 128 -4.61 10.74 -3.29
CA GLY A 128 -4.45 12.20 -3.25
C GLY A 128 -3.07 12.67 -3.75
N SER A 129 -2.35 11.83 -4.47
CA SER A 129 -1.06 12.16 -5.05
C SER A 129 -1.22 13.03 -6.31
N ASN A 130 -0.37 14.01 -6.52
CA ASN A 130 -0.41 14.82 -7.73
C ASN A 130 0.10 14.03 -8.95
N HIS A 131 -0.36 14.43 -10.16
CA HIS A 131 -0.02 13.77 -11.42
C HIS A 131 1.28 14.34 -12.05
N SER A 132 2.34 14.50 -11.26
CA SER A 132 3.63 15.05 -11.70
C SER A 132 4.60 13.96 -12.16
N ALA A 133 5.59 14.32 -12.96
CA ALA A 133 6.67 13.42 -13.37
C ALA A 133 7.37 12.78 -12.16
N ARG A 134 7.49 13.52 -11.04
CA ARG A 134 8.05 13.04 -9.79
C ARG A 134 7.19 11.93 -9.16
N SER A 135 5.86 12.02 -9.24
CA SER A 135 4.95 10.97 -8.73
C SER A 135 5.07 9.69 -9.55
N TYR A 136 5.21 9.78 -10.86
CA TYR A 136 5.49 8.62 -11.71
C TYR A 136 6.84 7.97 -11.44
N SER A 137 7.90 8.76 -11.16
CA SER A 137 9.19 8.21 -10.74
C SER A 137 9.08 7.48 -9.39
N ARG A 138 8.40 8.09 -8.41
CA ARG A 138 8.15 7.47 -7.10
C ARG A 138 7.35 6.17 -7.22
N LEU A 139 6.37 6.12 -8.10
CA LEU A 139 5.61 4.89 -8.36
C LEU A 139 6.52 3.77 -8.87
N SER A 140 7.41 4.06 -9.83
CA SER A 140 8.39 3.06 -10.31
C SER A 140 9.29 2.56 -9.18
N GLU A 141 9.85 3.47 -8.39
CA GLU A 141 10.71 3.13 -7.26
C GLU A 141 9.95 2.33 -6.16
N ALA A 142 8.69 2.65 -5.92
CA ALA A 142 7.83 1.93 -4.97
C ALA A 142 7.58 0.50 -5.44
N LEU A 143 7.26 0.30 -6.74
CA LEU A 143 7.09 -1.03 -7.32
C LEU A 143 8.38 -1.86 -7.23
N GLU A 144 9.54 -1.25 -7.48
CA GLU A 144 10.84 -1.92 -7.31
C GLU A 144 11.09 -2.35 -5.86
N ARG A 145 10.74 -1.51 -4.87
CA ARG A 145 10.86 -1.88 -3.45
C ARG A 145 9.88 -2.97 -3.06
N LEU A 146 8.62 -2.87 -3.48
CA LEU A 146 7.60 -3.90 -3.20
C LEU A 146 7.95 -5.25 -3.78
N GLN A 147 8.53 -5.29 -4.99
CA GLN A 147 8.97 -6.52 -5.63
C GLN A 147 10.32 -7.01 -5.07
N GLY A 148 11.20 -6.12 -4.64
CA GLY A 148 12.54 -6.46 -4.20
C GLY A 148 12.67 -6.74 -2.70
N THR A 149 11.75 -6.27 -1.87
CA THR A 149 11.74 -6.54 -0.42
C THR A 149 11.45 -8.01 -0.16
N GLN A 150 12.30 -8.66 0.61
CA GLN A 150 12.10 -10.06 1.02
C GLN A 150 11.49 -10.12 2.42
N ILE A 151 10.44 -10.91 2.58
CA ILE A 151 9.66 -11.03 3.81
C ILE A 151 9.66 -12.49 4.25
N LYS A 152 9.91 -12.71 5.53
CA LYS A 152 9.73 -13.99 6.21
C LYS A 152 8.82 -13.76 7.41
N THR A 153 7.78 -14.58 7.55
CA THR A 153 6.87 -14.54 8.70
C THR A 153 6.31 -15.92 8.97
N ASN A 154 5.88 -16.13 10.20
CA ASN A 154 5.12 -17.33 10.61
C ASN A 154 3.60 -17.06 10.69
N ILE A 155 3.13 -15.92 10.18
CA ILE A 155 1.70 -15.63 10.09
C ILE A 155 1.10 -16.45 8.95
N GLU A 156 0.11 -17.26 9.28
CA GLU A 156 -0.64 -18.06 8.29
C GLU A 156 -1.58 -17.20 7.47
N ALA A 157 -1.87 -17.64 6.25
CA ALA A 157 -2.82 -16.99 5.36
C ALA A 157 -3.67 -18.05 4.64
N GLY A 158 -4.99 -17.94 4.74
CA GLY A 158 -5.93 -18.94 4.19
C GLY A 158 -5.82 -20.29 4.87
N GLY A 159 -5.44 -20.34 6.16
CA GLY A 159 -5.25 -21.57 6.92
C GLY A 159 -3.96 -22.32 6.57
N GLU A 160 -3.06 -21.73 5.79
CA GLU A 160 -1.78 -22.32 5.40
C GLU A 160 -0.60 -21.46 5.88
N GLY A 161 0.38 -22.10 6.50
CA GLY A 161 1.67 -21.53 6.85
C GLY A 161 2.72 -21.86 5.80
N GLU A 162 3.62 -20.94 5.52
CA GLU A 162 4.73 -21.12 4.59
C GLU A 162 6.06 -20.79 5.26
N GLU A 163 7.05 -21.66 5.06
CA GLU A 163 8.43 -21.36 5.40
C GLU A 163 9.19 -20.90 4.17
N GLY A 164 9.77 -19.70 4.22
CA GLY A 164 10.53 -19.15 3.11
C GLY A 164 10.51 -17.63 3.09
N PHE A 165 10.91 -17.10 1.95
CA PHE A 165 10.89 -15.67 1.68
C PHE A 165 9.96 -15.37 0.51
N PHE A 166 9.11 -14.36 0.66
CA PHE A 166 8.30 -13.82 -0.41
C PHE A 166 8.48 -12.31 -0.53
N SER A 167 7.98 -11.72 -1.60
CA SER A 167 7.90 -10.28 -1.82
C SER A 167 6.44 -9.88 -1.96
N TRP A 168 6.09 -8.62 -1.67
CA TRP A 168 4.70 -8.15 -1.82
C TRP A 168 4.14 -8.35 -3.21
N LEU A 169 4.98 -8.11 -4.22
CA LEU A 169 4.66 -8.32 -5.63
C LEU A 169 5.62 -9.35 -6.20
N SER A 170 5.10 -10.44 -6.75
CA SER A 170 5.89 -11.42 -7.50
C SER A 170 6.25 -10.90 -8.90
N GLU A 171 5.43 -9.99 -9.45
CA GLU A 171 5.68 -9.30 -10.71
C GLU A 171 5.19 -7.86 -10.65
N ALA A 172 5.95 -6.93 -11.25
CA ALA A 172 5.53 -5.55 -11.49
C ALA A 172 6.02 -5.09 -12.87
N ARG A 173 5.10 -4.62 -13.71
CA ARG A 173 5.40 -4.14 -15.07
C ARG A 173 4.74 -2.80 -15.33
N LEU A 174 5.49 -1.89 -15.96
CA LEU A 174 5.04 -0.60 -16.43
C LEU A 174 4.89 -0.64 -17.96
N HIS A 175 3.67 -0.52 -18.45
CA HIS A 175 3.36 -0.55 -19.88
C HIS A 175 3.33 0.87 -20.44
N TYR A 176 4.17 1.11 -21.45
CA TYR A 176 4.32 2.41 -22.10
C TYR A 176 3.88 2.37 -23.55
N SER A 177 3.31 3.48 -24.04
CA SER A 177 3.22 3.79 -25.47
C SER A 177 4.22 4.87 -25.85
N LYS A 178 4.67 4.89 -27.11
CA LYS A 178 5.44 6.00 -27.65
C LYS A 178 4.48 7.01 -28.28
N THR A 179 4.67 8.29 -27.98
CA THR A 179 3.96 9.39 -28.64
C THR A 179 4.52 9.58 -30.04
N LYS A 180 3.86 10.41 -30.88
CA LYS A 180 4.37 10.79 -32.19
C LYS A 180 5.71 11.54 -32.12
N THR A 181 5.97 12.21 -31.01
CA THR A 181 7.23 12.91 -30.69
C THR A 181 8.32 11.99 -30.15
N GLY A 182 8.03 10.70 -29.95
CA GLY A 182 8.99 9.72 -29.41
C GLY A 182 8.98 9.57 -27.89
N ASP A 183 8.23 10.42 -27.18
CA ASP A 183 8.15 10.38 -25.71
C ASP A 183 7.41 9.14 -25.22
N ARG A 184 7.81 8.64 -24.04
CA ARG A 184 7.17 7.50 -23.40
C ARG A 184 6.01 7.98 -22.54
N ARG A 185 4.81 7.44 -22.79
CA ARG A 185 3.62 7.69 -21.95
C ARG A 185 3.21 6.39 -21.26
N LEU A 186 3.19 6.39 -19.93
CA LEU A 186 2.69 5.27 -19.13
C LEU A 186 1.19 5.07 -19.41
N LYS A 187 0.82 3.84 -19.74
CA LYS A 187 -0.56 3.45 -20.08
C LYS A 187 -1.20 2.66 -18.95
N ALA A 188 -0.48 1.70 -18.42
CA ALA A 188 -0.97 0.82 -17.38
C ALA A 188 0.18 0.31 -16.52
N VAL A 189 -0.16 -0.08 -15.32
CA VAL A 189 0.67 -0.82 -14.37
C VAL A 189 0.06 -2.20 -14.24
N LYS A 190 0.83 -3.24 -14.52
CA LYS A 190 0.45 -4.62 -14.26
C LYS A 190 1.26 -5.13 -13.08
N VAL A 191 0.59 -5.72 -12.09
CA VAL A 191 1.21 -6.34 -10.93
C VAL A 191 0.62 -7.70 -10.66
N ARG A 192 1.40 -8.56 -10.02
CA ARG A 192 0.95 -9.84 -9.48
C ARG A 192 1.25 -9.86 -7.98
N LEU A 193 0.20 -10.05 -7.17
CA LEU A 193 0.34 -10.20 -5.72
C LEU A 193 1.10 -11.49 -5.37
N CYS A 194 1.78 -11.51 -4.23
CA CYS A 194 2.30 -12.75 -3.67
C CYS A 194 1.15 -13.67 -3.21
N ASP A 195 1.43 -14.97 -3.15
CA ASP A 195 0.44 -15.97 -2.79
C ASP A 195 -0.10 -15.77 -1.36
N TRP A 196 0.78 -15.40 -0.43
CA TRP A 196 0.41 -15.14 0.96
C TRP A 196 -0.68 -14.04 1.07
N LEU A 197 -0.44 -12.86 0.47
CA LEU A 197 -1.39 -11.75 0.55
C LEU A 197 -2.67 -12.04 -0.24
N TYR A 198 -2.56 -12.72 -1.38
CA TYR A 198 -3.71 -13.13 -2.17
C TYR A 198 -4.63 -14.07 -1.38
N ARG A 199 -4.05 -15.09 -0.70
CA ARG A 199 -4.83 -16.01 0.15
C ARG A 199 -5.45 -15.29 1.35
N ALA A 200 -4.70 -14.42 2.03
CA ALA A 200 -5.18 -13.67 3.18
C ALA A 200 -6.44 -12.84 2.83
N ILE A 201 -6.46 -12.19 1.67
CA ILE A 201 -7.63 -11.40 1.25
C ILE A 201 -8.76 -12.30 0.74
N LEU A 202 -8.44 -13.33 -0.06
CA LEU A 202 -9.44 -14.16 -0.73
C LEU A 202 -10.15 -15.12 0.23
N LEU A 203 -9.40 -15.79 1.10
CA LEU A 203 -9.86 -16.87 1.95
C LEU A 203 -10.23 -16.39 3.35
N ASP A 204 -9.35 -15.64 4.00
CA ASP A 204 -9.59 -15.15 5.35
C ASP A 204 -10.60 -13.98 5.36
N ARG A 205 -10.65 -13.20 4.29
CA ARG A 205 -11.55 -12.04 4.13
C ARG A 205 -11.47 -11.03 5.27
N HIS A 206 -10.39 -11.06 6.04
CA HIS A 206 -10.15 -10.13 7.13
C HIS A 206 -9.58 -8.82 6.56
N VAL A 207 -10.43 -8.04 5.92
CA VAL A 207 -10.11 -6.72 5.41
C VAL A 207 -10.68 -5.63 6.31
N LEU A 208 -9.95 -4.53 6.44
CA LEU A 208 -10.32 -3.37 7.24
C LEU A 208 -10.51 -2.18 6.32
N ASP A 209 -11.55 -1.40 6.55
CA ASP A 209 -11.80 -0.16 5.84
C ASP A 209 -10.86 0.93 6.34
N TYR A 210 -10.38 1.76 5.42
CA TYR A 210 -9.47 2.86 5.68
C TYR A 210 -10.14 4.20 5.38
N ALA A 211 -10.07 5.14 6.31
CA ALA A 211 -10.53 6.50 6.05
C ALA A 211 -9.69 7.16 4.94
N ASN A 212 -10.33 7.93 4.05
CA ASN A 212 -9.62 8.65 2.99
C ASN A 212 -8.53 9.59 3.53
N ALA A 213 -8.72 10.15 4.72
CA ALA A 213 -7.74 10.98 5.41
C ALA A 213 -6.44 10.25 5.77
N TYR A 214 -6.41 8.92 5.78
CA TYR A 214 -5.22 8.12 6.04
C TYR A 214 -4.04 8.51 5.13
N PHE A 215 -4.29 8.78 3.86
CA PHE A 215 -3.23 9.11 2.90
C PHE A 215 -2.56 10.46 3.17
N GLN A 216 -3.17 11.32 3.98
CA GLN A 216 -2.60 12.63 4.37
C GLN A 216 -1.73 12.54 5.63
N LEU A 217 -1.77 11.42 6.35
CA LEU A 217 -1.05 11.20 7.58
C LEU A 217 0.47 11.03 7.35
N GLY A 218 1.26 11.40 8.36
CA GLY A 218 2.68 11.08 8.44
C GLY A 218 2.92 9.59 8.72
N PRO A 219 4.18 9.11 8.64
CA PRO A 219 4.47 7.69 8.70
C PRO A 219 4.13 7.05 10.05
N ILE A 220 4.30 7.78 11.15
CA ILE A 220 4.00 7.26 12.49
C ILE A 220 2.49 7.29 12.72
N GLU A 221 1.81 8.37 12.34
CA GLU A 221 0.36 8.52 12.44
C GLU A 221 -0.37 7.44 11.61
N ARG A 222 0.09 7.15 10.39
CA ARG A 222 -0.43 6.05 9.57
C ARG A 222 -0.36 4.73 10.32
N ARG A 223 0.79 4.46 10.93
CA ARG A 223 0.98 3.20 11.64
C ARG A 223 0.16 3.12 12.93
N ILE A 224 -0.01 4.24 13.65
CA ILE A 224 -0.90 4.31 14.82
C ILE A 224 -2.35 4.06 14.39
N TYR A 225 -2.80 4.71 13.31
CA TYR A 225 -4.13 4.47 12.73
C TYR A 225 -4.35 2.98 12.41
N GLU A 226 -3.39 2.33 11.77
CA GLU A 226 -3.47 0.91 11.40
C GLU A 226 -3.56 -0.01 12.62
N VAL A 227 -2.70 0.21 13.63
CA VAL A 227 -2.76 -0.56 14.89
C VAL A 227 -4.09 -0.34 15.58
N ALA A 228 -4.53 0.91 15.71
CA ALA A 228 -5.83 1.22 16.28
C ALA A 228 -6.95 0.51 15.53
N ARG A 229 -6.99 0.60 14.21
CA ARG A 229 -8.02 -0.02 13.36
C ARG A 229 -8.04 -1.54 13.45
N SER A 230 -6.87 -2.17 13.63
CA SER A 230 -6.78 -3.63 13.76
C SER A 230 -7.16 -4.17 15.14
N THR A 231 -7.09 -3.33 16.17
CA THR A 231 -7.24 -3.73 17.57
C THR A 231 -8.51 -3.18 18.22
N CYS A 232 -8.94 -1.95 17.83
CA CYS A 232 -10.19 -1.33 18.25
C CYS A 232 -11.17 -1.34 17.08
N PRO A 233 -12.04 -2.34 16.95
CA PRO A 233 -13.12 -2.25 15.98
C PRO A 233 -14.01 -1.04 16.29
N HIS A 234 -14.56 -0.40 15.25
CA HIS A 234 -15.59 0.62 15.46
C HIS A 234 -16.84 -0.01 16.07
N GLU A 235 -17.60 0.78 16.83
CA GLU A 235 -18.90 0.36 17.37
C GLU A 235 -19.76 -0.18 16.23
N GLY A 236 -20.28 -1.41 16.40
CA GLY A 236 -21.08 -2.12 15.39
C GLY A 236 -20.33 -3.23 14.61
N GLU A 237 -19.02 -3.35 14.68
CA GLU A 237 -18.25 -4.40 13.97
C GLU A 237 -17.90 -5.63 14.83
N GLY A 238 -18.48 -5.81 16.01
CA GLY A 238 -18.27 -7.00 16.87
C GLY A 238 -18.95 -6.90 18.24
N GLU A 239 -19.32 -8.02 18.80
CA GLU A 239 -19.75 -8.16 20.19
C GLU A 239 -18.51 -8.03 21.12
N GLY A 240 -18.04 -6.79 21.36
CA GLY A 240 -16.94 -6.52 22.26
C GLY A 240 -16.95 -5.08 22.70
N ASP A 241 -16.62 -4.87 23.98
CA ASP A 241 -16.42 -3.56 24.56
C ASP A 241 -15.49 -2.73 23.65
N SER A 242 -16.02 -1.69 22.99
CA SER A 242 -15.29 -0.74 22.15
C SER A 242 -14.36 0.13 23.00
N GLY A 243 -13.72 -0.49 23.98
CA GLY A 243 -12.91 0.12 24.99
C GLY A 243 -11.61 0.73 24.47
N ALA A 244 -11.12 1.70 25.23
CA ALA A 244 -9.79 2.24 25.04
C ALA A 244 -8.74 1.13 25.22
N ILE A 245 -7.71 1.13 24.36
CA ILE A 245 -6.56 0.25 24.49
C ILE A 245 -5.49 0.98 25.27
N GLU A 246 -4.99 0.38 26.33
CA GLU A 246 -3.82 0.86 27.05
C GLU A 246 -2.64 -0.09 26.81
N VAL A 247 -1.52 0.47 26.33
CA VAL A 247 -0.28 -0.28 26.05
C VAL A 247 0.90 0.48 26.62
N ASP A 248 1.86 -0.23 27.22
CA ASP A 248 3.10 0.41 27.65
C ASP A 248 3.91 0.94 26.45
N LEU A 249 4.63 2.03 26.67
CA LEU A 249 5.35 2.76 25.60
C LEU A 249 6.38 1.89 24.85
N ALA A 250 7.04 0.95 25.53
CA ALA A 250 8.06 0.11 24.92
C ALA A 250 7.44 -0.95 24.02
N THR A 251 6.38 -1.61 24.48
CA THR A 251 5.57 -2.55 23.70
C THR A 251 4.93 -1.85 22.51
N PHE A 252 4.35 -0.67 22.72
CA PHE A 252 3.75 0.10 21.63
C PHE A 252 4.78 0.49 20.56
N ARG A 253 6.01 0.86 20.98
CA ARG A 253 7.10 1.11 20.01
C ARG A 253 7.39 -0.11 19.13
N LEU A 254 7.35 -1.32 19.70
CA LEU A 254 7.55 -2.58 18.95
C LEU A 254 6.39 -2.80 17.98
N GLN A 255 5.14 -2.66 18.42
CA GLN A 255 3.95 -2.82 17.58
C GLN A 255 3.92 -1.83 16.42
N ILE A 256 4.33 -0.58 16.67
CA ILE A 256 4.48 0.44 15.64
C ILE A 256 5.65 0.11 14.69
N GLY A 257 6.66 -0.63 15.13
CA GLY A 257 7.88 -0.89 14.34
C GLY A 257 8.83 0.30 14.28
N TYR A 258 8.81 1.17 15.32
CA TYR A 258 9.64 2.36 15.35
C TYR A 258 11.09 2.02 15.73
N GLN A 259 12.03 2.30 14.83
CA GLN A 259 13.42 1.83 14.91
C GLN A 259 14.35 2.75 15.73
N ASN A 260 13.95 4.01 15.96
CA ASN A 260 14.77 4.97 16.71
C ASN A 260 14.60 4.80 18.24
N PRO A 261 15.44 5.45 19.07
CA PRO A 261 15.36 5.37 20.53
C PRO A 261 14.00 5.72 21.10
N LEU A 262 13.65 5.09 22.25
CA LEU A 262 12.36 5.27 22.93
C LEU A 262 12.05 6.73 23.28
N ALA A 263 13.08 7.53 23.64
CA ALA A 263 12.91 8.95 23.93
C ALA A 263 12.40 9.73 22.70
N ASN A 264 12.92 9.43 21.52
CA ASN A 264 12.47 10.05 20.27
C ASN A 264 11.04 9.63 19.93
N PHE A 265 10.70 8.38 20.19
CA PHE A 265 9.33 7.86 19.99
C PHE A 265 8.34 8.59 20.93
N ARG A 266 8.68 8.71 22.23
CA ARG A 266 7.85 9.46 23.20
C ARG A 266 7.60 10.91 22.74
N ASN A 267 8.63 11.60 22.26
CA ASN A 267 8.49 12.98 21.76
C ASN A 267 7.61 13.05 20.51
N ALA A 268 7.76 12.10 19.58
CA ALA A 268 6.89 12.02 18.40
C ALA A 268 5.42 11.79 18.80
N LEU A 269 5.16 10.87 19.73
CA LEU A 269 3.81 10.60 20.21
C LEU A 269 3.18 11.80 20.93
N LYS A 270 3.95 12.56 21.74
CA LYS A 270 3.47 13.80 22.35
C LYS A 270 3.01 14.82 21.31
N ALA A 271 3.79 14.99 20.24
CA ALA A 271 3.42 15.89 19.14
C ALA A 271 2.14 15.40 18.40
N ILE A 272 2.03 14.10 18.15
CA ILE A 272 0.86 13.49 17.50
C ILE A 272 -0.39 13.60 18.38
N ALA A 273 -0.25 13.38 19.69
CA ALA A 273 -1.37 13.53 20.63
C ALA A 273 -1.90 14.97 20.69
N VAL A 274 -0.99 15.97 20.62
CA VAL A 274 -1.38 17.39 20.58
C VAL A 274 -2.03 17.76 19.24
N ALA A 275 -1.51 17.22 18.12
CA ALA A 275 -2.07 17.49 16.79
C ALA A 275 -3.47 16.85 16.62
N ASP A 276 -3.76 15.77 17.33
CA ASP A 276 -5.03 15.04 17.36
C ASP A 276 -5.63 14.75 15.96
N ALA A 277 -4.75 14.45 14.99
CA ALA A 277 -5.07 14.35 13.57
C ALA A 277 -5.41 12.92 13.10
N ILE A 278 -5.42 11.92 13.99
CA ILE A 278 -5.68 10.52 13.61
C ILE A 278 -7.19 10.32 13.38
N PRO A 279 -7.64 9.94 12.18
CA PRO A 279 -9.05 9.76 11.89
C PRO A 279 -9.66 8.66 12.78
N GLY A 280 -10.81 8.95 13.40
CA GLY A 280 -11.57 7.99 14.20
C GLY A 280 -10.94 7.59 15.54
N TYR A 281 -9.77 8.12 15.90
CA TYR A 281 -9.10 7.75 17.16
C TYR A 281 -8.46 8.96 17.84
N ARG A 282 -8.42 8.90 19.18
CA ARG A 282 -7.68 9.83 20.04
C ARG A 282 -6.51 9.11 20.70
N LEU A 283 -5.34 9.72 20.66
CA LEU A 283 -4.13 9.23 21.30
C LEU A 283 -3.85 10.05 22.57
N GLN A 284 -3.59 9.37 23.69
CA GLN A 284 -3.17 10.00 24.94
C GLN A 284 -1.92 9.31 25.50
N LEU A 285 -1.01 10.07 26.11
CA LEU A 285 0.12 9.54 26.85
C LEU A 285 -0.11 9.80 28.34
N VAL A 286 -0.09 8.72 29.12
CA VAL A 286 -0.24 8.78 30.58
C VAL A 286 1.11 8.46 31.20
N GLU A 287 1.66 9.42 31.94
CA GLU A 287 2.88 9.23 32.73
C GLU A 287 2.46 8.81 34.13
N THR A 288 2.69 7.54 34.48
CA THR A 288 2.41 7.07 35.83
C THR A 288 3.47 7.61 36.77
N VAL A 289 3.11 8.56 37.61
CA VAL A 289 3.96 8.98 38.72
C VAL A 289 3.98 7.78 39.69
N ALA A 290 5.15 7.16 39.84
CA ALA A 290 5.30 6.13 40.86
C ALA A 290 5.03 6.76 42.24
N THR A 291 3.85 6.55 42.78
CA THR A 291 3.51 6.83 44.18
C THR A 291 4.06 5.69 45.03
N ASP A 292 5.38 5.56 45.11
CA ASP A 292 6.02 4.69 46.09
C ASP A 292 6.21 5.46 47.39
N ALA A 293 5.18 5.41 48.21
CA ALA A 293 5.26 5.66 49.64
C ALA A 293 5.60 4.36 50.41
N ALA A 294 6.57 3.57 49.95
CA ALA A 294 7.16 2.48 50.76
C ALA A 294 8.44 1.95 50.05
N GLU A 295 9.55 2.26 50.69
CA GLU A 295 10.93 1.76 50.49
C GLU A 295 11.93 2.81 50.00
N ALA A 296 12.26 3.71 50.93
CA ALA A 296 13.48 4.51 50.90
C ALA A 296 14.69 3.59 51.15
N VAL A 297 15.26 2.99 50.13
CA VAL A 297 16.59 2.38 50.15
C VAL A 297 17.38 2.83 48.93
N GLN A 298 18.32 3.75 49.22
CA GLN A 298 19.49 4.19 48.47
C GLN A 298 19.35 4.63 47.00
N PRO A 299 19.84 5.83 46.66
CA PRO A 299 19.81 6.35 45.29
C PRO A 299 20.88 5.67 44.44
N ARG A 300 20.51 4.66 43.64
CA ARG A 300 21.34 4.20 42.54
C ARG A 300 21.35 5.30 41.44
N ARG A 301 22.54 5.78 41.08
CA ARG A 301 22.78 6.68 39.96
C ARG A 301 22.23 6.08 38.66
N GLY A 302 21.08 6.54 38.24
CA GLY A 302 20.42 6.19 36.97
C GLY A 302 18.97 6.66 37.06
N ARG A 303 18.63 7.75 36.32
CA ARG A 303 17.26 8.26 36.25
C ARG A 303 16.36 7.12 35.73
N ARG A 304 15.60 6.46 36.61
CA ARG A 304 14.57 5.51 36.23
C ARG A 304 13.63 6.23 35.25
N ALA A 305 13.46 5.69 34.06
CA ALA A 305 12.47 6.22 33.12
C ALA A 305 11.09 6.10 33.78
N THR A 306 10.38 7.21 33.87
CA THR A 306 8.99 7.23 34.36
C THR A 306 8.17 6.27 33.49
N PRO A 307 7.44 5.30 34.10
CA PRO A 307 6.54 4.46 33.33
C PRO A 307 5.58 5.33 32.51
N CYS A 308 5.35 4.96 31.29
CA CYS A 308 4.49 5.73 30.39
C CYS A 308 3.67 4.75 29.57
N SER A 309 2.36 4.90 29.64
CA SER A 309 1.39 4.16 28.85
C SER A 309 0.85 5.04 27.72
N VAL A 310 0.45 4.39 26.64
CA VAL A 310 -0.25 4.99 25.50
C VAL A 310 -1.69 4.48 25.53
N ILE A 311 -2.64 5.39 25.54
CA ILE A 311 -4.07 5.08 25.47
C ILE A 311 -4.58 5.51 24.10
N ILE A 312 -5.25 4.60 23.41
CA ILE A 312 -5.93 4.84 22.13
C ILE A 312 -7.41 4.63 22.38
N THR A 313 -8.22 5.67 22.11
CA THR A 313 -9.67 5.63 22.30
C THR A 313 -10.34 5.85 20.94
N PRO A 314 -11.29 5.00 20.54
CA PRO A 314 -12.15 5.28 19.40
C PRO A 314 -12.93 6.58 19.61
N ARG A 315 -13.18 7.33 18.55
CA ARG A 315 -14.08 8.48 18.57
C ARG A 315 -15.47 8.03 18.13
N PRO A 316 -16.54 8.50 18.79
CA PRO A 316 -17.87 8.22 18.31
C PRO A 316 -18.02 8.75 16.87
N THR A 317 -18.71 8.00 16.03
CA THR A 317 -19.08 8.46 14.69
C THR A 317 -20.07 9.60 14.81
N ALA A 318 -19.96 10.62 13.95
CA ALA A 318 -20.79 11.83 13.99
C ALA A 318 -22.32 11.58 13.98
N ILE A 319 -22.76 10.35 13.72
CA ILE A 319 -24.17 9.92 13.78
C ILE A 319 -24.65 9.81 15.26
N GLU A 320 -23.75 9.59 16.21
CA GLU A 320 -24.10 9.42 17.63
C GLU A 320 -24.08 10.74 18.41
N GLU A 321 -23.32 11.74 17.95
CA GLU A 321 -23.35 13.08 18.56
C GLU A 321 -24.74 13.74 18.44
N ASP A 322 -25.44 13.50 17.33
CA ASP A 322 -26.79 14.04 17.08
C ASP A 322 -27.87 13.29 17.91
N ALA A 323 -27.68 11.98 18.15
CA ALA A 323 -28.59 11.20 18.99
C ALA A 323 -28.41 11.50 20.48
N GLY A 324 -27.18 11.74 20.94
CA GLY A 324 -26.85 12.14 22.31
C GLY A 324 -27.35 13.56 22.65
N ALA A 325 -27.25 14.50 21.70
CA ALA A 325 -27.74 15.86 21.86
C ALA A 325 -29.27 15.93 21.91
N ALA A 326 -29.96 15.06 21.18
CA ALA A 326 -31.43 14.97 21.19
C ALA A 326 -31.99 14.34 22.49
N ALA A 327 -31.22 13.42 23.13
CA ALA A 327 -31.62 12.79 24.40
C ALA A 327 -31.50 13.73 25.62
N ILE A 328 -30.59 14.71 25.57
CA ILE A 328 -30.39 15.69 26.67
C ILE A 328 -31.35 16.87 26.57
N ALA A 329 -31.95 17.12 25.40
CA ALA A 329 -32.91 18.21 25.19
C ALA A 329 -34.40 17.83 25.48
N GLY A 330 -34.63 16.58 25.88
CA GLY A 330 -35.98 16.01 26.13
C GLY A 330 -36.30 15.70 27.60
N GLU A 331 -35.51 16.17 28.60
CA GLU A 331 -35.87 16.12 30.04
C GLU A 331 -36.27 17.48 30.57
#